data_589e81dbdd9eaa0298fc5f30decfd087
#
_entry.id   589e81dbdd9eaa0298fc5f30decfd087
#
_cell.length_a   1.000
_cell.length_b   1.000
_cell.length_c   1.000
_cell.angle_alpha   90.00
_cell.angle_beta   90.00
_cell.angle_gamma   90.00
#
_symmetry.space_group_name_H-M   'P 1'
#
loop_
_entity.id
_entity.type
_entity.pdbx_description
1 polymer ?
#
loop_
_entity_poly.entity_id
_entity_poly.type
_entity_poly.pdbx_seq_one_letter_code
_entity_poly.pdbx_strand_id
1 'polypeptide(L)'
;MKLIYSKIEPDRLLHIIHKSDEFHTIEEGHRRDVVGEKEFIQLSALNMDEGHTFRPHQHIWKPGEESCIAQESWVVIKGSVECNLMDTDGVTLSKPILENGDCSVTLGGGHTYLILEDDTLVYEYKTGPYKGQKNDKVFLDEV
;
A
#
# COMPACT_ATOMS: atom_id res chain seq x y z
N MET A 1 13.94 -3.92 -11.15
CA MET A 1 13.06 -5.11 -11.03
C MET A 1 13.43 -6.14 -12.09
N LYS A 2 13.30 -7.40 -11.75
CA LYS A 2 13.47 -8.49 -12.71
C LYS A 2 12.09 -9.05 -13.06
N LEU A 3 11.75 -8.98 -14.35
CA LEU A 3 10.50 -9.52 -14.89
C LEU A 3 10.80 -10.89 -15.52
N ILE A 4 10.02 -11.89 -15.16
CA ILE A 4 10.20 -13.27 -15.61
C ILE A 4 8.95 -13.69 -16.36
N TYR A 5 9.13 -13.86 -17.67
CA TYR A 5 8.06 -14.23 -18.60
C TYR A 5 7.99 -15.75 -18.82
N SER A 6 6.83 -16.22 -19.20
CA SER A 6 6.63 -17.59 -19.63
C SER A 6 7.45 -17.90 -20.90
N LYS A 7 8.01 -19.11 -20.96
CA LYS A 7 8.63 -19.63 -22.19
C LYS A 7 7.62 -20.26 -23.13
N ILE A 8 6.46 -20.60 -22.60
CA ILE A 8 5.35 -21.24 -23.36
C ILE A 8 4.43 -20.15 -23.93
N GLU A 9 4.21 -19.11 -23.14
CA GLU A 9 3.40 -17.93 -23.51
C GLU A 9 4.30 -16.68 -23.37
N PRO A 10 5.15 -16.35 -24.37
CA PRO A 10 6.24 -15.38 -24.21
C PRO A 10 5.85 -13.97 -23.72
N ASP A 11 4.62 -13.55 -24.00
CA ASP A 11 4.13 -12.22 -23.58
C ASP A 11 3.50 -12.22 -22.18
N ARG A 12 3.40 -13.40 -21.56
CA ARG A 12 2.80 -13.52 -20.23
C ARG A 12 3.85 -13.36 -19.14
N LEU A 13 3.74 -12.28 -18.40
CA LEU A 13 4.54 -12.07 -17.18
C LEU A 13 4.05 -13.00 -16.07
N LEU A 14 4.95 -13.84 -15.54
CA LEU A 14 4.61 -14.81 -14.50
C LEU A 14 5.14 -14.44 -13.13
N HIS A 15 6.32 -13.81 -13.05
CA HIS A 15 6.95 -13.50 -11.77
C HIS A 15 7.65 -12.15 -11.84
N ILE A 16 7.69 -11.47 -10.70
CA ILE A 16 8.38 -10.19 -10.52
C ILE A 16 9.27 -10.32 -9.29
N ILE A 17 10.52 -9.90 -9.41
CA ILE A 17 11.46 -9.82 -8.28
C ILE A 17 11.78 -8.33 -8.05
N HIS A 18 11.54 -7.86 -6.84
CA HIS A 18 11.97 -6.55 -6.35
C HIS A 18 12.91 -6.77 -5.17
N LYS A 19 14.13 -6.26 -5.27
CA LYS A 19 15.15 -6.44 -4.23
C LYS A 19 15.25 -5.20 -3.34
N SER A 20 15.73 -5.38 -2.12
CA SER A 20 15.79 -4.30 -1.13
C SER A 20 16.68 -3.12 -1.56
N ASP A 21 17.71 -3.35 -2.35
CA ASP A 21 18.57 -2.30 -2.88
C ASP A 21 17.86 -1.41 -3.92
N GLU A 22 16.78 -1.88 -4.51
CA GLU A 22 16.00 -1.12 -5.51
C GLU A 22 15.12 -0.02 -4.89
N PHE A 23 14.88 -0.06 -3.57
CA PHE A 23 14.18 1.03 -2.89
C PHE A 23 14.88 2.38 -3.07
N HIS A 24 16.21 2.38 -3.16
CA HIS A 24 16.99 3.61 -3.33
C HIS A 24 16.93 4.19 -4.74
N THR A 25 16.32 3.49 -5.68
CA THR A 25 16.08 3.97 -7.05
C THR A 25 14.70 4.62 -7.23
N ILE A 26 13.91 4.69 -6.17
CA ILE A 26 12.60 5.35 -6.18
C ILE A 26 12.82 6.84 -5.99
N GLU A 27 12.56 7.64 -7.02
CA GLU A 27 12.85 9.08 -7.05
C GLU A 27 11.61 9.94 -6.76
N GLU A 28 10.65 9.94 -7.66
CA GLU A 28 9.48 10.81 -7.57
C GLU A 28 8.30 10.13 -6.89
N GLY A 29 7.53 10.92 -6.11
CA GLY A 29 6.31 10.49 -5.45
C GLY A 29 6.50 9.45 -4.36
N HIS A 30 7.73 9.10 -4.03
CA HIS A 30 8.11 8.12 -3.00
C HIS A 30 7.52 6.72 -3.20
N ARG A 31 6.99 6.43 -4.38
CA ARG A 31 6.26 5.18 -4.68
C ARG A 31 6.67 4.61 -6.04
N ARG A 32 6.83 3.30 -6.07
CA ARG A 32 6.91 2.52 -7.32
C ARG A 32 5.88 1.42 -7.26
N ASP A 33 4.98 1.38 -8.21
CA ASP A 33 4.07 0.26 -8.38
C ASP A 33 4.85 -0.90 -9.01
N VAL A 34 4.92 -2.00 -8.29
CA VAL A 34 5.67 -3.20 -8.70
C VAL A 34 4.82 -4.08 -9.62
N VAL A 35 3.52 -4.07 -9.39
CA VAL A 35 2.53 -4.89 -10.11
C VAL A 35 1.60 -3.99 -10.90
N GLY A 36 1.25 -4.39 -12.12
CA GLY A 36 0.29 -3.68 -12.96
C GLY A 36 -1.09 -3.59 -12.31
N GLU A 37 -1.78 -2.47 -12.52
CA GLU A 37 -3.06 -2.17 -11.85
C GLU A 37 -4.22 -3.12 -12.19
N LYS A 38 -4.08 -3.92 -13.25
CA LYS A 38 -5.09 -4.92 -13.64
C LYS A 38 -4.99 -6.25 -12.90
N GLU A 39 -3.88 -6.46 -12.20
CA GLU A 39 -3.68 -7.68 -11.42
C GLU A 39 -4.49 -7.64 -10.12
N PHE A 40 -4.91 -8.82 -9.65
CA PHE A 40 -5.65 -8.93 -8.39
C PHE A 40 -4.80 -8.52 -7.18
N ILE A 41 -3.56 -8.99 -7.11
CA ILE A 41 -2.64 -8.53 -6.08
C ILE A 41 -1.99 -7.22 -6.52
N GLN A 42 -1.97 -6.25 -5.64
CA GLN A 42 -1.30 -4.98 -5.83
C GLN A 42 -0.12 -4.89 -4.87
N LEU A 43 1.02 -4.44 -5.35
CA LEU A 43 2.22 -4.21 -4.55
C LEU A 43 2.89 -2.92 -4.98
N SER A 44 3.17 -2.07 -4.00
CA SER A 44 3.99 -0.87 -4.18
C SER A 44 5.18 -0.90 -3.23
N ALA A 45 6.32 -0.45 -3.72
CA ALA A 45 7.50 -0.18 -2.90
C ALA A 45 7.53 1.32 -2.57
N LEU A 46 7.70 1.65 -1.29
CA LEU A 46 7.67 3.03 -0.79
C LEU A 46 9.01 3.35 -0.12
N ASN A 47 9.59 4.50 -0.48
CA ASN A 47 10.76 5.07 0.19
C ASN A 47 10.39 6.51 0.60
N MET A 48 10.26 6.74 1.90
CA MET A 48 9.66 7.95 2.43
C MET A 48 10.51 8.54 3.55
N ASP A 49 10.49 9.86 3.64
CA ASP A 49 11.22 10.61 4.66
C ASP A 49 10.32 11.02 5.83
N GLU A 50 10.96 11.41 6.93
CA GLU A 50 10.27 11.88 8.13
C GLU A 50 9.24 12.95 7.80
N GLY A 51 8.06 12.83 8.40
CA GLY A 51 6.95 13.76 8.21
C GLY A 51 6.04 13.42 7.05
N HIS A 52 6.45 12.53 6.15
CA HIS A 52 5.56 12.07 5.09
C HIS A 52 4.32 11.40 5.68
N THR A 53 3.16 11.74 5.18
CA THR A 53 1.88 11.20 5.64
C THR A 53 0.90 11.08 4.48
N PHE A 54 -0.19 10.41 4.74
CA PHE A 54 -1.25 10.19 3.77
C PHE A 54 -2.56 10.78 4.30
N ARG A 55 -3.38 11.25 3.38
CA ARG A 55 -4.71 11.71 3.73
C ARG A 55 -5.52 10.56 4.31
N PRO A 56 -6.11 10.69 5.51
CA PRO A 56 -6.88 9.62 6.12
C PRO A 56 -8.04 9.19 5.22
N HIS A 57 -8.17 7.90 4.99
CA HIS A 57 -9.14 7.35 4.07
C HIS A 57 -9.59 5.95 4.49
N GLN A 58 -10.68 5.53 3.88
CA GLN A 58 -11.28 4.21 4.05
C GLN A 58 -11.57 3.63 2.68
N HIS A 59 -11.20 2.37 2.46
CA HIS A 59 -11.51 1.66 1.23
C HIS A 59 -13.00 1.33 1.16
N ILE A 60 -13.54 1.31 -0.04
CA ILE A 60 -14.94 1.06 -0.32
C ILE A 60 -15.10 -0.15 -1.25
N TRP A 61 -16.29 -0.74 -1.24
CA TRP A 61 -16.64 -1.79 -2.18
C TRP A 61 -16.58 -1.25 -3.61
N LYS A 62 -15.94 -1.99 -4.50
CA LYS A 62 -15.81 -1.57 -5.89
C LYS A 62 -17.17 -1.65 -6.59
N PRO A 63 -17.53 -0.65 -7.41
CA PRO A 63 -18.83 -0.64 -8.09
C PRO A 63 -19.07 -1.91 -8.93
N GLY A 64 -20.24 -2.53 -8.74
CA GLY A 64 -20.65 -3.73 -9.46
C GLY A 64 -20.02 -5.03 -8.94
N GLU A 65 -19.18 -4.97 -7.90
CA GLU A 65 -18.44 -6.12 -7.36
C GLU A 65 -18.48 -6.11 -5.83
N GLU A 66 -19.59 -6.52 -5.22
CA GLU A 66 -19.81 -6.48 -3.76
C GLU A 66 -18.77 -7.25 -2.95
N SER A 67 -18.09 -8.23 -3.53
CA SER A 67 -17.02 -8.98 -2.86
C SER A 67 -15.63 -8.37 -3.04
N CYS A 68 -15.52 -7.24 -3.72
CA CYS A 68 -14.25 -6.64 -4.09
C CYS A 68 -14.04 -5.30 -3.38
N ILE A 69 -13.30 -5.34 -2.28
CA ILE A 69 -12.85 -4.18 -1.53
C ILE A 69 -11.33 -4.28 -1.35
N ALA A 70 -10.62 -3.16 -1.37
CA ALA A 70 -9.20 -3.18 -1.08
C ALA A 70 -8.98 -3.46 0.41
N GLN A 71 -8.30 -4.55 0.69
CA GLN A 71 -7.70 -4.83 2.00
C GLN A 71 -6.20 -4.61 1.85
N GLU A 72 -5.58 -3.94 2.80
CA GLU A 72 -4.25 -3.40 2.65
C GLU A 72 -3.34 -3.80 3.80
N SER A 73 -2.09 -4.14 3.46
CA SER A 73 -1.04 -4.42 4.42
C SER A 73 0.17 -3.53 4.15
N TRP A 74 0.74 -2.98 5.23
CA TRP A 74 2.03 -2.32 5.21
C TRP A 74 3.05 -3.19 5.95
N VAL A 75 4.16 -3.50 5.29
CA VAL A 75 5.28 -4.24 5.87
C VAL A 75 6.48 -3.31 5.92
N VAL A 76 6.92 -2.95 7.13
CA VAL A 76 8.07 -2.07 7.32
C VAL A 76 9.35 -2.88 7.15
N ILE A 77 10.11 -2.59 6.11
CA ILE A 77 11.40 -3.22 5.85
C ILE A 77 12.49 -2.57 6.69
N LYS A 78 12.44 -1.23 6.77
CA LYS A 78 13.40 -0.42 7.53
C LYS A 78 12.71 0.88 7.93
N GLY A 79 12.98 1.37 9.12
CA GLY A 79 12.49 2.64 9.59
C GLY A 79 11.38 2.54 10.62
N SER A 80 10.54 3.57 10.70
CA SER A 80 9.52 3.70 11.72
C SER A 80 8.30 4.43 11.20
N VAL A 81 7.11 3.87 11.45
CA VAL A 81 5.82 4.38 10.96
C VAL A 81 4.82 4.38 12.10
N GLU A 82 4.18 5.52 12.37
CA GLU A 82 2.98 5.57 13.21
C GLU A 82 1.75 5.32 12.34
N CYS A 83 0.99 4.27 12.69
CA CYS A 83 -0.30 4.01 12.06
C CYS A 83 -1.40 4.68 12.88
N ASN A 84 -2.32 5.38 12.24
CA ASN A 84 -3.57 5.79 12.88
C ASN A 84 -4.68 4.89 12.32
N LEU A 85 -5.14 3.96 13.14
CA LEU A 85 -6.15 2.96 12.79
C LEU A 85 -7.51 3.41 13.31
N MET A 86 -8.48 3.51 12.41
CA MET A 86 -9.78 4.12 12.68
C MET A 86 -10.92 3.14 12.47
N ASP A 87 -11.99 3.34 13.21
CA ASP A 87 -13.25 2.68 12.98
C ASP A 87 -13.92 3.19 11.68
N THR A 88 -15.02 2.58 11.31
CA THR A 88 -15.79 2.92 10.09
C THR A 88 -16.42 4.31 10.13
N ASP A 89 -16.53 4.91 11.32
CA ASP A 89 -16.99 6.30 11.50
C ASP A 89 -15.83 7.32 11.55
N GLY A 90 -14.59 6.87 11.38
CA GLY A 90 -13.40 7.73 11.41
C GLY A 90 -12.81 7.96 12.80
N VAL A 91 -13.39 7.36 13.85
CA VAL A 91 -12.85 7.49 15.21
C VAL A 91 -11.60 6.63 15.37
N THR A 92 -10.52 7.22 15.90
CA THR A 92 -9.26 6.49 16.13
C THR A 92 -9.44 5.40 17.18
N LEU A 93 -9.07 4.18 16.82
CA LEU A 93 -9.07 3.02 17.71
C LEU A 93 -7.70 2.76 18.32
N SER A 94 -6.63 2.98 17.54
CA SER A 94 -5.26 2.69 17.98
C SER A 94 -4.24 3.45 17.13
N LYS A 95 -3.09 3.76 17.74
CA LYS A 95 -1.95 4.41 17.05
C LYS A 95 -0.66 3.63 17.28
N PRO A 96 -0.55 2.39 16.80
CA PRO A 96 0.69 1.63 16.98
C PRO A 96 1.84 2.21 16.15
N ILE A 97 3.05 2.02 16.64
CA ILE A 97 4.29 2.31 15.90
C ILE A 97 4.82 0.99 15.37
N LEU A 98 5.04 0.95 14.04
CA LEU A 98 5.64 -0.18 13.35
C LEU A 98 7.12 0.09 13.10
N GLU A 99 7.95 -0.89 13.37
CA GLU A 99 9.40 -0.86 13.14
C GLU A 99 9.82 -1.99 12.21
N ASN A 100 11.12 -2.15 12.01
CA ASN A 100 11.67 -3.15 11.06
C ASN A 100 11.04 -4.53 11.25
N GLY A 101 10.44 -5.07 10.21
CA GLY A 101 9.81 -6.38 10.20
C GLY A 101 8.37 -6.42 10.70
N ASP A 102 7.85 -5.31 11.23
CA ASP A 102 6.44 -5.23 11.64
C ASP A 102 5.53 -5.00 10.45
N CYS A 103 4.28 -5.42 10.58
CA CYS A 103 3.27 -5.13 9.57
C CYS A 103 1.91 -4.77 10.19
N SER A 104 1.13 -4.02 9.42
CA SER A 104 -0.29 -3.80 9.67
C SER A 104 -1.11 -4.48 8.59
N VAL A 105 -2.33 -4.85 8.92
CA VAL A 105 -3.33 -5.31 7.94
C VAL A 105 -4.63 -4.60 8.25
N THR A 106 -5.18 -3.88 7.28
CA THR A 106 -6.50 -3.25 7.38
C THR A 106 -7.51 -4.05 6.58
N LEU A 107 -8.45 -4.67 7.29
CA LEU A 107 -9.52 -5.46 6.69
C LEU A 107 -10.74 -4.61 6.36
N GLY A 108 -10.94 -3.53 7.09
CA GLY A 108 -11.99 -2.54 6.94
C GLY A 108 -11.71 -1.38 7.89
N GLY A 109 -12.52 -0.32 7.83
CA GLY A 109 -12.30 0.91 8.58
C GLY A 109 -11.27 1.82 7.92
N GLY A 110 -10.92 2.88 8.61
CA GLY A 110 -10.00 3.91 8.11
C GLY A 110 -8.59 3.74 8.60
N HIS A 111 -7.66 4.29 7.86
CA HIS A 111 -6.27 4.34 8.26
C HIS A 111 -5.54 5.54 7.66
N THR A 112 -4.47 5.93 8.31
CA THR A 112 -3.43 6.80 7.75
C THR A 112 -2.10 6.45 8.42
N TYR A 113 -1.02 6.93 7.84
CA TYR A 113 0.34 6.62 8.28
C TYR A 113 1.15 7.90 8.37
N LEU A 114 2.02 7.98 9.36
CA LEU A 114 2.99 9.05 9.52
C LEU A 114 4.39 8.44 9.60
N ILE A 115 5.27 8.85 8.72
CA ILE A 115 6.64 8.38 8.68
C ILE A 115 7.45 9.14 9.74
N LEU A 116 8.13 8.42 10.62
CA LEU A 116 8.82 8.96 11.78
C LEU A 116 10.32 9.14 11.59
N GLU A 117 10.91 8.53 10.56
CA GLU A 117 12.33 8.71 10.26
C GLU A 117 12.59 8.68 8.74
N ASP A 118 13.69 9.32 8.33
CA ASP A 118 14.10 9.36 6.95
C ASP A 118 14.44 7.96 6.42
N ASP A 119 14.35 7.77 5.10
CA ASP A 119 14.68 6.53 4.42
C ASP A 119 13.89 5.32 4.98
N THR A 120 12.62 5.55 5.32
CA THR A 120 11.71 4.49 5.73
C THR A 120 11.23 3.72 4.51
N LEU A 121 11.48 2.41 4.52
CA LEU A 121 11.20 1.50 3.41
C LEU A 121 10.02 0.59 3.78
N VAL A 122 9.00 0.60 2.93
CA VAL A 122 7.76 -0.14 3.15
C VAL A 122 7.34 -0.87 1.88
N TYR A 123 6.90 -2.11 2.01
CA TYR A 123 6.06 -2.75 1.01
C TYR A 123 4.60 -2.57 1.38
N GLU A 124 3.83 -2.00 0.47
CA GLU A 124 2.38 -1.89 0.58
C GLU A 124 1.74 -2.91 -0.36
N TYR A 125 1.06 -3.88 0.24
CA TYR A 125 0.23 -4.85 -0.48
C TYR A 125 -1.23 -4.50 -0.30
N LYS A 126 -2.01 -4.61 -1.36
CA LYS A 126 -3.47 -4.53 -1.27
C LYS A 126 -4.14 -5.40 -2.32
N THR A 127 -5.38 -5.77 -2.06
CA THR A 127 -6.20 -6.49 -3.05
C THR A 127 -6.64 -5.52 -4.14
N GLY A 128 -6.57 -5.99 -5.38
CA GLY A 128 -7.01 -5.27 -6.56
C GLY A 128 -8.21 -5.94 -7.22
N PRO A 129 -8.40 -5.69 -8.50
CA PRO A 129 -7.69 -4.71 -9.33
C PRO A 129 -7.95 -3.26 -8.93
N TYR A 130 -7.04 -2.35 -9.29
CA TYR A 130 -7.20 -0.93 -9.00
C TYR A 130 -8.01 -0.26 -10.12
N LYS A 131 -9.12 0.35 -9.76
CA LYS A 131 -10.06 1.01 -10.68
C LYS A 131 -10.13 2.52 -10.50
N GLY A 132 -9.02 3.12 -10.05
CA GLY A 132 -8.92 4.54 -9.75
C GLY A 132 -9.29 4.87 -8.29
N GLN A 133 -8.79 6.00 -7.79
CA GLN A 133 -8.98 6.44 -6.41
C GLN A 133 -10.46 6.57 -6.04
N LYS A 134 -11.27 7.12 -6.93
CA LYS A 134 -12.71 7.32 -6.74
C LYS A 134 -13.46 6.03 -6.42
N ASN A 135 -13.05 4.91 -7.02
CA ASN A 135 -13.68 3.60 -6.87
C ASN A 135 -13.01 2.73 -5.81
N ASP A 136 -11.95 3.23 -5.18
CA ASP A 136 -11.13 2.49 -4.22
C ASP A 136 -11.39 2.89 -2.77
N LYS A 137 -11.56 4.18 -2.51
CA LYS A 137 -11.62 4.73 -1.16
C LYS A 137 -12.47 5.99 -1.05
N VAL A 138 -12.81 6.33 0.17
CA VAL A 138 -13.36 7.64 0.57
C VAL A 138 -12.46 8.27 1.61
N PHE A 139 -12.33 9.60 1.60
CA PHE A 139 -11.53 10.32 2.57
C PHE A 139 -12.35 10.68 3.80
N LEU A 140 -11.80 10.44 4.98
CA LEU A 140 -12.48 10.61 6.26
C LEU A 140 -12.38 12.03 6.80
N ASP A 141 -11.46 12.84 6.28
CA ASP A 141 -11.29 14.25 6.66
C ASP A 141 -12.31 15.18 5.99
N GLU A 142 -13.14 14.66 5.10
CA GLU A 142 -14.23 15.39 4.42
C GLU A 142 -15.60 15.17 5.08
N VAL A 143 -15.64 14.39 6.13
CA VAL A 143 -16.90 14.02 6.81
C VAL A 143 -17.24 15.03 7.89
#